data_8fac9e3c9c6ed924ff47d2c531c2df7b
#
_entry.id   8fac9e3c9c6ed924ff47d2c531c2df7b
#
_cell.length_a   1.000
_cell.length_b   1.000
_cell.length_c   1.000
_cell.angle_alpha   90.00
_cell.angle_beta   90.00
_cell.angle_gamma   90.00
#
_symmetry.space_group_name_H-M   'P 1'
#
loop_
_entity.id
_entity.type
_entity.pdbx_description
1 polymer ?
#
loop_
_entity_poly.entity_id
_entity_poly.type
_entity_poly.pdbx_seq_one_letter_code
_entity_poly.pdbx_strand_id
1 'polypeptide(L)'
;MKIVITGGLGYIGTELCKIYAGEARYKEISVIDNRFASERIAQLRDWGIKFIHGDILDISLMQSILNDADIVYHLAGITDVAHTKTE
;
A
#
# COMPACT_ATOMS: atom_id res chain seq x y z
N MET A 1 -14.81 3.42 5.96
CA MET A 1 -13.74 2.50 6.37
C MET A 1 -12.44 2.89 5.67
N LYS A 2 -11.37 3.00 6.41
CA LYS A 2 -10.08 3.37 5.86
C LYS A 2 -9.14 2.16 5.85
N ILE A 3 -8.58 1.86 4.68
CA ILE A 3 -7.68 0.74 4.47
C ILE A 3 -6.32 1.26 4.02
N VAL A 4 -5.26 0.80 4.64
CA VAL A 4 -3.89 1.19 4.28
C VAL A 4 -3.13 -0.07 3.87
N ILE A 5 -2.43 0.02 2.75
CA ILE A 5 -1.62 -1.08 2.23
C ILE A 5 -0.19 -0.59 2.09
N THR A 6 0.73 -1.14 2.88
CA THR A 6 2.15 -0.82 2.71
C THR A 6 2.75 -1.78 1.71
N GLY A 7 3.64 -1.27 0.85
CA GLY A 7 4.23 -2.08 -0.20
C GLY A 7 3.26 -2.41 -1.32
N GLY A 8 2.28 -1.55 -1.55
CA GLY A 8 1.21 -1.82 -2.51
C GLY A 8 1.63 -1.83 -3.97
N LEU A 9 2.84 -1.36 -4.28
CA LEU A 9 3.35 -1.44 -5.65
C LEU A 9 3.99 -2.79 -5.97
N GLY A 10 4.15 -3.66 -4.97
CA GLY A 10 4.67 -4.99 -5.18
C GLY A 10 3.62 -5.90 -5.80
N TYR A 11 4.03 -7.13 -6.10
CA TYR A 11 3.15 -8.09 -6.76
C TYR A 11 1.89 -8.38 -5.94
N ILE A 12 2.08 -8.74 -4.67
CA ILE A 12 0.95 -9.09 -3.81
C ILE A 12 0.07 -7.86 -3.56
N GLY A 13 0.72 -6.70 -3.34
CA GLY A 13 -0.02 -5.46 -3.12
C GLY A 13 -0.86 -5.07 -4.32
N THR A 14 -0.33 -5.27 -5.52
CA THR A 14 -1.07 -4.97 -6.74
C THR A 14 -2.30 -5.86 -6.86
N GLU A 15 -2.16 -7.15 -6.56
CA GLU A 15 -3.30 -8.08 -6.59
C GLU A 15 -4.35 -7.72 -5.56
N LEU A 16 -3.93 -7.31 -4.37
CA LEU A 16 -4.85 -6.89 -3.34
C LEU A 16 -5.61 -5.62 -3.75
N CYS A 17 -4.91 -4.66 -4.33
CA CYS A 17 -5.52 -3.43 -4.83
C CYS A 17 -6.55 -3.74 -5.92
N LYS A 18 -6.25 -4.71 -6.77
CA LYS A 18 -7.16 -5.13 -7.83
C LYS A 18 -8.46 -5.68 -7.26
N ILE A 19 -8.36 -6.45 -6.18
CA ILE A 19 -9.55 -6.98 -5.50
C ILE A 19 -10.42 -5.84 -4.96
N TYR A 20 -9.79 -4.82 -4.40
CA TYR A 20 -10.53 -3.69 -3.84
C TYR A 20 -11.00 -2.67 -4.88
N ALA A 21 -10.53 -2.76 -6.10
CA ALA A 21 -10.81 -1.74 -7.11
C ALA A 21 -12.30 -1.46 -7.28
N GLY A 22 -13.12 -2.51 -7.28
CA GLY A 22 -14.56 -2.35 -7.43
C GLY A 22 -15.24 -1.78 -6.19
N GLU A 23 -14.55 -1.76 -5.06
CA GLU A 23 -15.09 -1.31 -3.78
C GLU A 23 -14.54 0.04 -3.33
N ALA A 24 -13.61 0.60 -4.07
CA ALA A 24 -12.89 1.79 -3.65
C ALA A 24 -13.83 2.97 -3.34
N ARG A 25 -14.96 3.04 -4.04
CA ARG A 25 -15.91 4.14 -3.82
C ARG A 25 -16.55 4.12 -2.43
N TYR A 26 -16.54 2.98 -1.77
CA TYR A 26 -17.13 2.83 -0.44
C TYR A 26 -16.08 2.85 0.66
N LYS A 27 -14.82 2.86 0.29
CA LYS A 27 -13.72 2.75 1.24
C LYS A 27 -12.64 3.74 0.85
N GLU A 28 -11.98 4.25 1.85
CA GLU A 28 -10.80 5.06 1.62
C GLU A 28 -9.61 4.12 1.61
N ILE A 29 -9.02 3.91 0.45
CA ILE A 29 -7.89 2.99 0.30
C ILE A 29 -6.65 3.78 -0.07
N SER A 30 -5.60 3.59 0.71
CA SER A 30 -4.32 4.25 0.50
C SER A 30 -3.21 3.22 0.41
N VAL A 31 -2.31 3.42 -0.54
CA VAL A 31 -1.11 2.60 -0.70
C VAL A 31 0.10 3.46 -0.39
N ILE A 32 1.00 2.95 0.44
CA ILE A 32 2.28 3.61 0.69
C ILE A 32 3.39 2.69 0.21
N ASP A 33 4.35 3.24 -0.53
CA ASP A 33 5.49 2.49 -1.04
C ASP A 33 6.64 3.47 -1.24
N ASN A 34 7.86 3.01 -1.01
CA ASN A 34 9.04 3.84 -1.25
C ASN A 34 9.51 3.76 -2.70
N ARG A 35 8.92 2.90 -3.50
CA ARG A 35 9.19 2.83 -4.93
C ARG A 35 8.29 3.79 -5.69
N PHE A 36 8.73 4.17 -6.86
CA PHE A 36 7.95 5.04 -7.71
C PHE A 36 7.88 4.40 -9.10
N ALA A 37 6.72 3.82 -9.40
CA ALA A 37 6.48 3.19 -10.70
C ALA A 37 5.26 3.85 -11.30
N SER A 38 5.49 4.76 -12.28
CA SER A 38 4.41 5.61 -12.80
C SER A 38 3.25 4.82 -13.37
N GLU A 39 3.50 3.70 -14.03
CA GLU A 39 2.41 2.89 -14.60
C GLU A 39 1.51 2.33 -13.51
N ARG A 40 2.11 1.84 -12.43
CA ARG A 40 1.34 1.28 -11.33
C ARG A 40 0.59 2.35 -10.55
N ILE A 41 1.21 3.51 -10.40
CA ILE A 41 0.58 4.63 -9.72
C ILE A 41 -0.62 5.12 -10.52
N ALA A 42 -0.49 5.21 -11.84
CA ALA A 42 -1.62 5.57 -12.69
C ALA A 42 -2.74 4.56 -12.59
N GLN A 43 -2.42 3.28 -12.51
CA GLN A 43 -3.41 2.23 -12.35
C GLN A 43 -4.15 2.35 -11.03
N LEU A 44 -3.43 2.65 -9.94
CA LEU A 44 -4.08 2.88 -8.65
C LEU A 44 -5.05 4.05 -8.72
N ARG A 45 -4.66 5.12 -9.40
CA ARG A 45 -5.53 6.27 -9.57
C ARG A 45 -6.80 5.90 -10.31
N ASP A 46 -6.66 5.10 -11.37
CA ASP A 46 -7.82 4.63 -12.13
C ASP A 46 -8.75 3.79 -11.29
N TRP A 47 -8.21 3.10 -10.31
CA TRP A 47 -8.99 2.29 -9.39
C TRP A 47 -9.54 3.06 -8.21
N GLY A 48 -9.27 4.37 -8.14
CA GLY A 48 -9.74 5.19 -7.03
C GLY A 48 -8.94 5.01 -5.75
N ILE A 49 -7.71 4.52 -5.86
CA ILE A 49 -6.85 4.25 -4.71
C ILE A 49 -5.78 5.34 -4.62
N LYS A 50 -5.61 5.90 -3.43
CA LYS A 50 -4.64 6.95 -3.20
C LYS A 50 -3.24 6.36 -3.05
N PHE A 51 -2.26 6.97 -3.71
CA PHE A 51 -0.88 6.56 -3.58
C PHE A 51 -0.10 7.58 -2.74
N ILE A 52 0.69 7.09 -1.82
CA ILE A 52 1.57 7.90 -0.99
C ILE A 52 2.99 7.38 -1.18
N HIS A 53 3.87 8.24 -1.70
CA HIS A 53 5.28 7.89 -1.84
C HIS A 53 5.99 8.18 -0.53
N GLY A 54 6.47 7.16 0.14
CA GLY A 54 7.12 7.34 1.42
C GLY A 54 7.73 6.05 1.94
N ASP A 55 8.47 6.20 3.03
CA ASP A 55 9.18 5.10 3.66
C ASP A 55 8.45 4.71 4.94
N ILE A 56 8.22 3.42 5.14
CA ILE A 56 7.55 2.93 6.35
C ILE A 56 8.40 3.20 7.60
N LEU A 57 9.69 3.50 7.43
CA LEU A 57 10.55 3.87 8.54
C LEU A 57 10.37 5.32 8.98
N ASP A 58 9.64 6.10 8.21
CA ASP A 58 9.30 7.47 8.60
C ASP A 58 8.14 7.41 9.60
N ILE A 59 8.50 7.49 10.88
CA ILE A 59 7.53 7.31 11.97
C ILE A 59 6.43 8.36 11.91
N SER A 60 6.78 9.62 11.69
CA SER A 60 5.77 10.68 11.64
C SER A 60 4.78 10.46 10.52
N LEU A 61 5.28 10.07 9.36
CA LEU A 61 4.44 9.78 8.20
C LEU A 61 3.50 8.63 8.51
N MET A 62 4.05 7.54 9.06
CA MET A 62 3.25 6.36 9.36
C MET A 62 2.20 6.64 10.43
N GLN A 63 2.54 7.42 11.45
CA GLN A 63 1.56 7.79 12.47
C GLN A 63 0.40 8.56 11.86
N SER A 64 0.69 9.48 10.97
CA SER A 64 -0.34 10.27 10.33
C SER A 64 -1.23 9.42 9.43
N ILE A 65 -0.65 8.47 8.70
CA ILE A 65 -1.39 7.62 7.78
C ILE A 65 -2.24 6.59 8.53
N LEU A 66 -1.69 6.01 9.60
CA LEU A 66 -2.34 4.91 10.30
C LEU A 66 -3.30 5.36 11.40
N ASN A 67 -3.31 6.64 11.70
CA ASN A 67 -4.03 7.17 12.85
C ASN A 67 -5.49 6.71 12.94
N ASP A 68 -6.17 6.68 11.82
CA ASP A 68 -7.59 6.29 11.79
C ASP A 68 -7.85 5.13 10.83
N ALA A 69 -6.83 4.34 10.55
CA ALA A 69 -6.97 3.18 9.67
C ALA A 69 -7.75 2.08 10.37
N ASP A 70 -8.71 1.52 9.66
CA ASP A 70 -9.49 0.39 10.17
C ASP A 70 -8.79 -0.92 9.87
N ILE A 71 -8.15 -1.01 8.71
CA ILE A 71 -7.44 -2.22 8.28
C ILE A 71 -6.10 -1.81 7.71
N VAL A 72 -5.05 -2.53 8.11
CA VAL A 72 -3.72 -2.31 7.57
C VAL A 72 -3.19 -3.64 7.02
N TYR A 73 -2.84 -3.63 5.74
CA TYR A 73 -2.13 -4.74 5.12
C TYR A 73 -0.66 -4.35 5.02
N HIS A 74 0.16 -4.92 5.86
CA HIS A 74 1.58 -4.56 5.91
C HIS A 74 2.39 -5.52 5.02
N LEU A 75 2.51 -5.16 3.76
CA LEU A 75 3.19 -5.99 2.75
C LEU A 75 4.62 -5.52 2.47
N ALA A 76 4.99 -4.34 2.97
CA ALA A 76 6.34 -3.85 2.78
C ALA A 76 7.34 -4.84 3.39
N GLY A 77 8.35 -5.21 2.62
CA GLY A 77 9.34 -6.15 3.09
C GLY A 77 9.04 -7.60 2.72
N ILE A 78 7.83 -7.92 2.30
CA ILE A 78 7.51 -9.30 1.92
C ILE A 78 8.33 -9.76 0.73
N THR A 79 8.65 -8.83 -0.16
CA THR A 79 9.51 -9.15 -1.30
C THR A 79 10.91 -9.54 -0.87
N ASP A 80 11.26 -9.30 0.40
CA ASP A 80 12.56 -9.64 0.95
C ASP A 80 12.55 -10.95 1.71
N VAL A 81 11.53 -11.75 1.50
CA VAL A 81 11.39 -13.03 2.19
C VAL A 81 12.64 -13.89 2.03
N ALA A 82 13.23 -13.87 0.84
CA ALA A 82 14.43 -14.65 0.61
C ALA A 82 15.57 -14.24 1.54
N HIS A 83 15.66 -12.96 1.86
CA HIS A 83 16.69 -12.48 2.77
C HIS A 83 16.43 -12.94 4.20
N THR A 84 15.18 -12.87 4.62
CA THR A 84 14.86 -13.27 5.98
C THR A 84 15.05 -14.75 6.18
N LYS A 85 14.88 -15.53 5.13
CA LYS A 85 15.00 -16.97 5.25
C LYS A 85 16.44 -17.43 5.39
N THR A 86 17.38 -16.63 5.01
CA THR A 86 18.78 -17.00 5.10
C THR A 86 19.33 -16.80 6.50
N GLU A 87 18.60 -16.21 7.33
CA GLU A 87 19.04 -15.97 8.71
C GLU A 87 18.89 -17.22 9.54
#